data_b4804275cf721faf2df7d2739c6037e5
#
_entry.id   b4804275cf721faf2df7d2739c6037e5
#
_cell.length_a   1.000
_cell.length_b   1.000
_cell.length_c   1.000
_cell.angle_alpha   90.00
_cell.angle_beta   90.00
_cell.angle_gamma   90.00
#
_symmetry.space_group_name_H-M   'P 1'
#
loop_
_entity.id
_entity.type
_entity.pdbx_description
1 polymer ?
#
loop_
_entity_poly.entity_id
_entity_poly.type
_entity_poly.pdbx_seq_one_letter_code
_entity_poly.pdbx_strand_id
1 'polypeptide(L)'
;MHNIVLISSPLQALIVSQIITQNKSIFLGENKTTIFCESKYKLSTPKIIEIIYIPNNRNYTNLKQSLFIIKENIKSKCNLWVSEILYPVNNAIYTYLKKNSFLNKINFFDEGMVTYYLQKISFMYLVREILKIIYISFKYNVRLTIPSRNLHSGNYLNGTLYVICPELLQEPIKNAKQIIFNINDLGVPFRFNNLFDGLAKDKSLLFISQPLHRITSKKEFYSLINAMLKSIKSLGVKRCFIKLHPSESIDDFNKYYKRFNFIPVNVGNNPTEIIFNNLPPNLILMSINSSSLIFANKFGFNGKVYSFGLDWVHSQYSSIWTDIFNTQAPIFIKAGVKLLMFKDYK
;
A
#
# COMPACT_ATOMS: atom_id res chain seq x y z
N MET A 1 18.03 -7.89 22.00
CA MET A 1 16.84 -7.04 21.76
C MET A 1 15.83 -7.78 20.89
N HIS A 2 14.51 -7.60 21.10
CA HIS A 2 13.49 -8.30 20.29
C HIS A 2 12.89 -7.34 19.24
N ASN A 3 12.87 -7.70 17.96
CA ASN A 3 12.19 -6.98 16.90
C ASN A 3 10.82 -7.60 16.65
N ILE A 4 9.77 -6.83 16.78
CA ILE A 4 8.38 -7.17 16.48
C ILE A 4 7.99 -6.46 15.18
N VAL A 5 7.68 -7.21 14.14
CA VAL A 5 7.35 -6.70 12.82
C VAL A 5 5.90 -7.06 12.47
N LEU A 6 5.07 -6.06 12.16
CA LEU A 6 3.66 -6.27 11.80
C LEU A 6 3.44 -5.95 10.31
N ILE A 7 2.99 -6.94 9.55
CA ILE A 7 2.78 -6.85 8.10
C ILE A 7 1.30 -7.05 7.77
N SER A 8 0.74 -6.15 6.96
CA SER A 8 -0.68 -6.13 6.59
C SER A 8 -0.97 -6.09 5.09
N SER A 9 0.06 -6.17 4.25
CA SER A 9 -0.12 -6.20 2.79
C SER A 9 1.04 -6.93 2.08
N PRO A 10 0.82 -7.39 0.84
CA PRO A 10 1.88 -7.99 0.04
C PRO A 10 3.06 -7.04 -0.23
N LEU A 11 2.79 -5.75 -0.45
CA LEU A 11 3.84 -4.74 -0.64
C LEU A 11 4.68 -4.59 0.62
N GLN A 12 4.07 -4.55 1.80
CA GLN A 12 4.79 -4.50 3.06
C GLN A 12 5.67 -5.74 3.28
N ALA A 13 5.19 -6.94 2.88
CA ALA A 13 5.99 -8.16 2.95
C ALA A 13 7.26 -8.06 2.09
N LEU A 14 7.14 -7.52 0.88
CA LEU A 14 8.26 -7.26 -0.01
C LEU A 14 9.24 -6.24 0.60
N ILE A 15 8.73 -5.12 1.09
CA ILE A 15 9.51 -4.06 1.72
C ILE A 15 10.30 -4.58 2.93
N VAL A 16 9.63 -5.27 3.84
CA VAL A 16 10.26 -5.84 5.04
C VAL A 16 11.33 -6.86 4.67
N SER A 17 11.11 -7.71 3.67
CA SER A 17 12.13 -8.64 3.18
C SER A 17 13.39 -7.91 2.74
N GLN A 18 13.27 -6.79 2.03
CA GLN A 18 14.40 -5.96 1.61
C GLN A 18 15.09 -5.25 2.79
N ILE A 19 14.31 -4.69 3.72
CA ILE A 19 14.88 -4.07 4.93
C ILE A 19 15.72 -5.07 5.71
N ILE A 20 15.24 -6.29 5.88
CA ILE A 20 15.96 -7.37 6.56
C ILE A 20 17.28 -7.71 5.82
N THR A 21 17.22 -7.84 4.50
CA THR A 21 18.39 -8.15 3.68
C THR A 21 19.46 -7.06 3.79
N GLN A 22 19.06 -5.79 3.79
CA GLN A 22 19.99 -4.65 3.87
C GLN A 22 20.50 -4.36 5.29
N ASN A 23 19.76 -4.79 6.31
CA ASN A 23 20.07 -4.50 7.72
C ASN A 23 20.21 -5.81 8.53
N LYS A 24 20.95 -6.78 8.02
CA LYS A 24 21.11 -8.11 8.65
C LYS A 24 21.53 -8.03 10.11
N SER A 25 22.44 -7.14 10.48
CA SER A 25 22.91 -6.96 11.86
C SER A 25 21.78 -6.57 12.83
N ILE A 26 20.76 -5.85 12.37
CA ILE A 26 19.61 -5.46 13.20
C ILE A 26 18.69 -6.65 13.45
N PHE A 27 18.51 -7.53 12.45
CA PHE A 27 17.48 -8.58 12.46
C PHE A 27 18.04 -9.98 12.78
N LEU A 28 19.31 -10.26 12.45
CA LEU A 28 19.88 -11.62 12.47
C LEU A 28 21.00 -11.83 13.49
N GLY A 29 21.49 -10.78 14.17
CA GLY A 29 22.55 -10.90 15.17
C GLY A 29 22.02 -11.51 16.49
N GLU A 30 22.43 -10.95 17.62
CA GLU A 30 21.92 -11.33 18.94
C GLU A 30 20.46 -10.98 19.18
N ASN A 31 19.81 -10.35 18.19
CA ASN A 31 18.43 -9.92 18.27
C ASN A 31 17.48 -11.03 17.81
N LYS A 32 16.50 -11.34 18.65
CA LYS A 32 15.34 -12.14 18.19
C LYS A 32 14.48 -11.28 17.26
N THR A 33 13.99 -11.87 16.17
CA THR A 33 13.03 -11.20 15.26
C THR A 33 11.83 -12.10 15.05
N THR A 34 10.63 -11.55 15.30
CA THR A 34 9.35 -12.22 15.06
C THR A 34 8.50 -11.35 14.13
N ILE A 35 8.06 -11.93 13.02
CA ILE A 35 7.19 -11.29 12.03
C ILE A 35 5.77 -11.82 12.19
N PHE A 36 4.81 -10.93 12.34
CA PHE A 36 3.39 -11.24 12.38
C PHE A 36 2.71 -10.79 11.09
N CYS A 37 2.13 -11.72 10.34
CA CYS A 37 1.47 -11.44 9.07
C CYS A 37 0.35 -12.45 8.78
N GLU A 38 -0.45 -12.19 7.72
CA GLU A 38 -1.39 -13.18 7.21
C GLU A 38 -0.64 -14.28 6.42
N SER A 39 -1.13 -15.52 6.52
CA SER A 39 -0.51 -16.71 5.87
C SER A 39 -0.39 -16.61 4.34
N LYS A 40 -1.21 -15.75 3.72
CA LYS A 40 -1.18 -15.54 2.26
C LYS A 40 0.01 -14.70 1.76
N TYR A 41 0.74 -14.03 2.67
CA TYR A 41 1.87 -13.19 2.26
C TYR A 41 3.15 -14.02 2.16
N LYS A 42 3.83 -13.90 1.04
CA LYS A 42 5.13 -14.56 0.83
C LYS A 42 6.24 -13.65 1.32
N LEU A 43 7.06 -14.16 2.23
CA LEU A 43 8.22 -13.49 2.80
C LEU A 43 9.49 -14.21 2.35
N SER A 44 10.44 -13.47 1.82
CA SER A 44 11.80 -13.95 1.58
C SER A 44 12.67 -13.54 2.77
N THR A 45 12.72 -14.40 3.78
CA THR A 45 13.48 -14.14 5.02
C THR A 45 14.39 -15.31 5.35
N PRO A 46 15.53 -15.07 6.04
CA PRO A 46 16.35 -16.12 6.59
C PRO A 46 15.57 -17.02 7.55
N LYS A 47 15.87 -18.33 7.56
CA LYS A 47 15.19 -19.34 8.39
C LYS A 47 15.19 -19.06 9.90
N ILE A 48 16.15 -18.26 10.36
CA ILE A 48 16.26 -17.88 11.79
C ILE A 48 15.18 -16.90 12.25
N ILE A 49 14.49 -16.24 11.31
CA ILE A 49 13.40 -15.33 11.63
C ILE A 49 12.11 -16.12 11.84
N GLU A 50 11.51 -15.95 13.00
CA GLU A 50 10.25 -16.56 13.34
C GLU A 50 9.08 -15.84 12.63
N ILE A 51 8.26 -16.58 11.91
CA ILE A 51 7.04 -16.05 11.26
C ILE A 51 5.83 -16.65 11.96
N ILE A 52 4.98 -15.79 12.50
CA ILE A 52 3.74 -16.18 13.17
C ILE A 52 2.56 -15.63 12.37
N TYR A 53 1.66 -16.50 11.97
CA TYR A 53 0.48 -16.09 11.24
C TYR A 53 -0.62 -15.58 12.15
N ILE A 54 -1.15 -14.42 11.80
CA ILE A 54 -2.27 -13.78 12.50
C ILE A 54 -3.39 -13.47 11.51
N PRO A 55 -4.63 -13.35 11.99
CA PRO A 55 -5.72 -12.81 11.17
C PRO A 55 -5.41 -11.38 10.69
N ASN A 56 -6.19 -10.91 9.71
CA ASN A 56 -6.02 -9.58 9.12
C ASN A 56 -5.92 -8.49 10.20
N ASN A 57 -4.78 -7.79 10.24
CA ASN A 57 -4.48 -6.77 11.24
C ASN A 57 -5.06 -5.39 10.93
N ARG A 58 -5.65 -5.19 9.74
CA ARG A 58 -6.39 -3.97 9.36
C ARG A 58 -7.85 -3.99 9.82
N ASN A 59 -8.32 -5.13 10.35
CA ASN A 59 -9.72 -5.31 10.71
C ASN A 59 -9.90 -5.43 12.23
N TYR A 60 -10.87 -4.70 12.79
CA TYR A 60 -11.24 -4.79 14.21
C TYR A 60 -11.86 -6.13 14.59
N THR A 61 -12.45 -6.86 13.66
CA THR A 61 -13.11 -8.14 13.91
C THR A 61 -12.16 -9.15 14.57
N ASN A 62 -10.91 -9.17 14.15
CA ASN A 62 -9.89 -10.12 14.63
C ASN A 62 -8.95 -9.53 15.69
N LEU A 63 -9.26 -8.31 16.18
CA LEU A 63 -8.35 -7.56 17.04
C LEU A 63 -7.94 -8.34 18.29
N LYS A 64 -8.89 -8.94 19.01
CA LYS A 64 -8.59 -9.69 20.26
C LYS A 64 -7.68 -10.90 20.00
N GLN A 65 -7.98 -11.67 18.95
CA GLN A 65 -7.20 -12.86 18.60
C GLN A 65 -5.77 -12.48 18.21
N SER A 66 -5.61 -11.49 17.33
CA SER A 66 -4.29 -11.03 16.91
C SER A 66 -3.49 -10.47 18.08
N LEU A 67 -4.12 -9.68 18.97
CA LEU A 67 -3.47 -9.15 20.17
C LEU A 67 -3.03 -10.24 21.13
N PHE A 68 -3.85 -11.25 21.34
CA PHE A 68 -3.50 -12.38 22.20
C PHE A 68 -2.22 -13.05 21.67
N ILE A 69 -2.23 -13.46 20.38
CA ILE A 69 -1.08 -14.13 19.75
C ILE A 69 0.20 -13.28 19.88
N ILE A 70 0.10 -11.97 19.56
CA ILE A 70 1.29 -11.10 19.60
C ILE A 70 1.80 -10.90 21.02
N LYS A 71 0.92 -10.66 22.00
CA LYS A 71 1.30 -10.44 23.41
C LYS A 71 1.99 -11.65 24.03
N GLU A 72 1.53 -12.87 23.71
CA GLU A 72 2.16 -14.12 24.18
C GLU A 72 3.62 -14.24 23.71
N ASN A 73 3.97 -13.56 22.63
CA ASN A 73 5.34 -13.56 22.08
C ASN A 73 6.20 -12.38 22.58
N ILE A 74 5.64 -11.44 23.33
CA ILE A 74 6.39 -10.30 23.88
C ILE A 74 6.81 -10.61 25.31
N LYS A 75 8.09 -10.92 25.50
CA LYS A 75 8.65 -11.28 26.83
C LYS A 75 9.64 -10.25 27.39
N SER A 76 10.03 -9.25 26.59
CA SER A 76 11.06 -8.26 26.98
C SER A 76 10.87 -6.95 26.19
N LYS A 77 11.74 -5.97 26.48
CA LYS A 77 11.81 -4.73 25.66
C LYS A 77 12.05 -5.06 24.19
N CYS A 78 11.31 -4.38 23.32
CA CYS A 78 11.33 -4.65 21.88
C CYS A 78 11.34 -3.37 21.03
N ASN A 79 11.82 -3.51 19.82
CA ASN A 79 11.63 -2.53 18.74
C ASN A 79 10.36 -2.93 17.97
N LEU A 80 9.47 -1.98 17.77
CA LEU A 80 8.27 -2.17 16.95
C LEU A 80 8.53 -1.69 15.52
N TRP A 81 8.17 -2.51 14.54
CA TRP A 81 8.25 -2.22 13.11
C TRP A 81 6.87 -2.30 12.49
N VAL A 82 6.35 -1.17 12.00
CA VAL A 82 5.01 -1.04 11.44
C VAL A 82 5.02 -0.08 10.24
N SER A 83 4.06 -0.25 9.34
CA SER A 83 3.86 0.72 8.26
C SER A 83 3.10 1.95 8.74
N GLU A 84 2.11 1.75 9.62
CA GLU A 84 1.19 2.79 10.11
C GLU A 84 0.71 2.42 11.52
N ILE A 85 0.71 3.39 12.44
CA ILE A 85 0.23 3.16 13.82
C ILE A 85 -1.30 3.00 13.86
N LEU A 86 -2.04 3.69 13.00
CA LEU A 86 -3.51 3.76 13.12
C LEU A 86 -4.24 2.50 12.68
N TYR A 87 -3.57 1.51 12.09
CA TYR A 87 -4.21 0.21 11.89
C TYR A 87 -4.57 -0.44 13.23
N PRO A 88 -5.74 -1.09 13.34
CA PRO A 88 -6.28 -1.56 14.61
C PRO A 88 -5.30 -2.36 15.46
N VAL A 89 -4.67 -3.37 14.89
CA VAL A 89 -3.71 -4.22 15.62
C VAL A 89 -2.42 -3.46 15.92
N ASN A 90 -1.90 -2.69 14.95
CA ASN A 90 -0.69 -1.88 15.14
C ASN A 90 -0.88 -0.87 16.27
N ASN A 91 -2.03 -0.18 16.29
CA ASN A 91 -2.39 0.78 17.34
C ASN A 91 -2.44 0.14 18.71
N ALA A 92 -3.13 -0.98 18.82
CA ALA A 92 -3.29 -1.66 20.10
C ALA A 92 -1.96 -2.22 20.62
N ILE A 93 -1.10 -2.75 19.75
CA ILE A 93 0.24 -3.23 20.14
C ILE A 93 1.14 -2.06 20.52
N TYR A 94 1.17 -0.99 19.74
CA TYR A 94 1.92 0.22 20.09
C TYR A 94 1.51 0.76 21.47
N THR A 95 0.19 0.88 21.71
CA THR A 95 -0.34 1.36 22.97
C THR A 95 0.01 0.43 24.13
N TYR A 96 -0.08 -0.90 23.93
CA TYR A 96 0.31 -1.91 24.90
C TYR A 96 1.79 -1.82 25.28
N LEU A 97 2.67 -1.77 24.28
CA LEU A 97 4.11 -1.71 24.48
C LEU A 97 4.54 -0.43 25.22
N LYS A 98 3.95 0.71 24.81
CA LYS A 98 4.23 2.00 25.46
C LYS A 98 3.78 2.01 26.92
N LYS A 99 2.57 1.52 27.20
CA LYS A 99 2.03 1.50 28.56
C LYS A 99 2.84 0.61 29.51
N ASN A 100 3.33 -0.53 29.03
CA ASN A 100 4.05 -1.49 29.86
C ASN A 100 5.58 -1.29 29.83
N SER A 101 6.06 -0.17 29.27
CA SER A 101 7.49 0.14 29.16
C SER A 101 8.31 -0.91 28.38
N PHE A 102 7.65 -1.68 27.51
CA PHE A 102 8.29 -2.65 26.64
C PHE A 102 8.77 -2.02 25.32
N LEU A 103 8.26 -0.84 24.91
CA LEU A 103 8.70 -0.17 23.71
C LEU A 103 10.07 0.47 23.92
N ASN A 104 11.07 -0.03 23.18
CA ASN A 104 12.39 0.58 23.12
C ASN A 104 12.45 1.62 21.99
N LYS A 105 12.08 1.22 20.76
CA LYS A 105 12.09 2.06 19.57
C LYS A 105 10.93 1.70 18.66
N ILE A 106 10.42 2.69 17.94
CA ILE A 106 9.51 2.47 16.82
C ILE A 106 10.23 2.72 15.50
N ASN A 107 10.03 1.84 14.53
CA ASN A 107 10.50 1.99 13.16
C ASN A 107 9.29 1.86 12.23
N PHE A 108 9.27 2.71 11.22
CA PHE A 108 8.25 2.71 10.21
C PHE A 108 8.81 2.24 8.88
N PHE A 109 8.00 1.61 8.06
CA PHE A 109 8.33 1.27 6.69
C PHE A 109 7.21 1.70 5.74
N ASP A 110 7.56 1.84 4.48
CA ASP A 110 6.69 2.37 3.44
C ASP A 110 5.35 1.65 3.34
N GLU A 111 4.27 2.42 3.28
CA GLU A 111 2.89 1.93 3.09
C GLU A 111 2.38 2.14 1.66
N GLY A 112 3.17 2.83 0.86
CA GLY A 112 2.77 3.34 -0.45
C GLY A 112 2.44 4.83 -0.41
N MET A 113 1.48 5.29 -1.21
CA MET A 113 1.16 6.71 -1.39
C MET A 113 0.99 7.47 -0.06
N VAL A 114 0.35 6.85 0.93
CA VAL A 114 0.07 7.48 2.23
C VAL A 114 1.31 7.82 3.05
N THR A 115 2.46 7.20 2.76
CA THR A 115 3.74 7.52 3.39
C THR A 115 4.26 8.90 2.97
N TYR A 116 3.93 9.36 1.78
CA TYR A 116 4.58 10.50 1.12
C TYR A 116 3.90 11.83 1.31
N TYR A 117 2.69 11.88 1.85
CA TYR A 117 1.99 13.14 2.07
C TYR A 117 1.46 13.30 3.50
N LEU A 118 1.41 14.54 3.95
CA LEU A 118 0.80 14.94 5.21
C LEU A 118 -0.66 15.31 4.98
N GLN A 119 -1.57 14.41 5.32
CA GLN A 119 -2.99 14.67 5.18
C GLN A 119 -3.57 15.24 6.47
N LYS A 120 -4.16 16.44 6.39
CA LYS A 120 -4.96 17.02 7.46
C LYS A 120 -6.40 16.54 7.33
N ILE A 121 -6.96 16.02 8.40
CA ILE A 121 -8.37 15.64 8.46
C ILE A 121 -9.22 16.77 9.06
N SER A 122 -10.47 16.84 8.64
CA SER A 122 -11.41 17.81 9.19
C SER A 122 -11.65 17.55 10.69
N PHE A 123 -11.99 18.59 11.44
CA PHE A 123 -12.28 18.46 12.87
C PHE A 123 -13.43 17.48 13.14
N MET A 124 -14.48 17.54 12.35
CA MET A 124 -15.64 16.64 12.49
C MET A 124 -15.25 15.17 12.24
N TYR A 125 -14.41 14.93 11.25
CA TYR A 125 -13.90 13.59 11.00
C TYR A 125 -13.03 13.09 12.16
N LEU A 126 -12.17 13.94 12.73
CA LEU A 126 -11.37 13.60 13.91
C LEU A 126 -12.25 13.23 15.10
N VAL A 127 -13.29 14.00 15.39
CA VAL A 127 -14.26 13.70 16.47
C VAL A 127 -14.90 12.33 16.24
N ARG A 128 -15.35 12.05 15.02
CA ARG A 128 -15.94 10.76 14.66
C ARG A 128 -14.94 9.60 14.87
N GLU A 129 -13.68 9.75 14.47
CA GLU A 129 -12.66 8.71 14.68
C GLU A 129 -12.32 8.55 16.18
N ILE A 130 -12.30 9.62 16.96
CA ILE A 130 -12.13 9.53 18.43
C ILE A 130 -13.28 8.73 19.05
N LEU A 131 -14.52 9.06 18.74
CA LEU A 131 -15.70 8.33 19.25
C LEU A 131 -15.67 6.86 18.85
N LYS A 132 -15.30 6.56 17.61
CA LYS A 132 -15.11 5.20 17.12
C LYS A 132 -14.03 4.45 17.90
N ILE A 133 -12.88 5.08 18.16
CA ILE A 133 -11.79 4.48 18.96
C ILE A 133 -12.24 4.22 20.39
N ILE A 134 -12.96 5.15 21.01
CA ILE A 134 -13.51 4.95 22.36
C ILE A 134 -14.47 3.76 22.38
N TYR A 135 -15.42 3.70 21.44
CA TYR A 135 -16.36 2.59 21.31
C TYR A 135 -15.65 1.24 21.12
N ILE A 136 -14.66 1.19 20.23
CA ILE A 136 -13.89 -0.04 19.94
C ILE A 136 -13.06 -0.44 21.16
N SER A 137 -12.44 0.52 21.84
CA SER A 137 -11.67 0.28 23.05
C SER A 137 -12.54 -0.37 24.12
N PHE A 138 -13.77 0.12 24.30
CA PHE A 138 -14.73 -0.45 25.24
C PHE A 138 -15.23 -1.83 24.78
N LYS A 139 -15.70 -1.95 23.52
CA LYS A 139 -16.23 -3.20 22.98
C LYS A 139 -15.26 -4.38 23.04
N TYR A 140 -13.99 -4.12 22.77
CA TYR A 140 -12.97 -5.17 22.72
C TYR A 140 -12.09 -5.22 23.99
N ASN A 141 -12.34 -4.35 24.96
CA ASN A 141 -11.52 -4.20 26.17
C ASN A 141 -10.02 -4.02 25.84
N VAL A 142 -9.72 -3.12 24.91
CA VAL A 142 -8.37 -2.79 24.46
C VAL A 142 -8.16 -1.29 24.54
N ARG A 143 -6.94 -0.87 24.87
CA ARG A 143 -6.57 0.56 24.81
C ARG A 143 -5.99 0.87 23.46
N LEU A 144 -6.46 1.96 22.87
CA LEU A 144 -6.00 2.47 21.58
C LEU A 144 -5.52 3.91 21.73
N THR A 145 -4.50 4.28 20.96
CA THR A 145 -4.01 5.65 20.87
C THR A 145 -4.95 6.46 19.98
N ILE A 146 -5.29 7.65 20.44
CA ILE A 146 -6.12 8.59 19.67
C ILE A 146 -5.31 9.18 18.53
N PRO A 147 -5.86 9.25 17.29
CA PRO A 147 -5.17 9.83 16.15
C PRO A 147 -4.98 11.35 16.32
N SER A 148 -3.92 11.87 15.75
CA SER A 148 -3.74 13.32 15.59
C SER A 148 -4.49 13.83 14.36
N ARG A 149 -4.63 15.17 14.23
CA ARG A 149 -5.19 15.77 13.01
C ARG A 149 -4.28 15.61 11.79
N ASN A 150 -3.00 15.36 12.01
CA ASN A 150 -2.04 15.08 10.98
C ASN A 150 -1.91 13.56 10.87
N LEU A 151 -2.37 13.01 9.75
CA LEU A 151 -2.25 11.58 9.45
C LEU A 151 -0.97 11.30 8.65
N HIS A 152 -0.64 10.04 8.54
CA HIS A 152 0.44 9.49 7.72
C HIS A 152 1.81 10.06 8.11
N SER A 153 2.47 10.86 7.28
CA SER A 153 3.84 11.33 7.53
C SER A 153 4.03 11.98 8.92
N GLY A 154 3.00 12.60 9.48
CA GLY A 154 3.02 13.14 10.84
C GLY A 154 3.23 12.09 11.93
N ASN A 155 2.86 10.84 11.67
CA ASN A 155 3.05 9.73 12.62
C ASN A 155 4.49 9.24 12.70
N TYR A 156 5.34 9.58 11.71
CA TYR A 156 6.71 9.09 11.62
C TYR A 156 7.74 9.99 12.31
N LEU A 157 7.34 11.17 12.79
CA LEU A 157 8.24 12.21 13.31
C LEU A 157 9.17 11.74 14.43
N ASN A 158 8.71 10.80 15.27
CA ASN A 158 9.45 10.27 16.43
C ASN A 158 10.08 8.91 16.18
N GLY A 159 10.16 8.44 14.92
CA GLY A 159 10.68 7.13 14.55
C GLY A 159 11.69 7.17 13.42
N THR A 160 12.27 6.01 13.08
CA THR A 160 13.02 5.86 11.83
C THR A 160 12.05 5.39 10.77
N LEU A 161 12.01 6.08 9.65
CA LEU A 161 11.18 5.74 8.49
C LEU A 161 12.03 5.15 7.38
N TYR A 162 11.69 3.95 6.93
CA TYR A 162 12.30 3.28 5.78
C TYR A 162 11.39 3.44 4.57
N VAL A 163 11.85 4.14 3.52
CA VAL A 163 11.08 4.52 2.33
C VAL A 163 11.78 4.13 1.04
N ILE A 164 10.99 3.86 0.01
CA ILE A 164 11.47 3.54 -1.33
C ILE A 164 11.95 4.80 -2.05
N CYS A 165 11.19 5.90 -1.94
CA CYS A 165 11.39 7.16 -2.67
C CYS A 165 11.51 8.34 -1.69
N PRO A 166 12.60 8.49 -0.91
CA PRO A 166 12.71 9.59 0.06
C PRO A 166 12.54 10.97 -0.56
N GLU A 167 12.88 11.10 -1.86
CA GLU A 167 12.70 12.32 -2.63
C GLU A 167 11.24 12.75 -2.82
N LEU A 168 10.28 11.81 -2.68
CA LEU A 168 8.85 12.10 -2.83
C LEU A 168 8.18 12.59 -1.54
N LEU A 169 8.85 12.51 -0.39
CA LEU A 169 8.30 13.00 0.87
C LEU A 169 7.97 14.50 0.74
N GLN A 170 6.74 14.87 1.08
CA GLN A 170 6.30 16.27 1.10
C GLN A 170 6.97 17.07 2.21
N GLU A 171 7.18 16.41 3.36
CA GLU A 171 7.91 17.01 4.46
C GLU A 171 9.17 16.19 4.77
N PRO A 172 10.32 16.83 5.01
CA PRO A 172 11.55 16.12 5.34
C PRO A 172 11.41 15.44 6.69
N ILE A 173 11.62 14.12 6.70
CA ILE A 173 11.68 13.31 7.92
C ILE A 173 13.15 13.07 8.25
N LYS A 174 13.62 13.67 9.33
CA LYS A 174 15.04 13.67 9.73
C LYS A 174 15.68 12.29 9.77
N ASN A 175 14.90 11.28 10.13
CA ASN A 175 15.36 9.89 10.25
C ASN A 175 14.84 8.99 9.11
N ALA A 176 14.58 9.56 7.91
CA ALA A 176 14.23 8.76 6.75
C ALA A 176 15.46 8.02 6.21
N LYS A 177 15.30 6.73 5.92
CA LYS A 177 16.30 5.87 5.30
C LYS A 177 15.76 5.29 4.01
N GLN A 178 16.54 5.34 2.96
CA GLN A 178 16.16 4.77 1.67
C GLN A 178 16.26 3.24 1.71
N ILE A 179 15.24 2.61 1.13
CA ILE A 179 15.26 1.17 0.81
C ILE A 179 15.68 1.05 -0.65
N ILE A 180 16.75 0.30 -0.90
CA ILE A 180 17.23 0.02 -2.25
C ILE A 180 16.70 -1.35 -2.65
N PHE A 181 15.95 -1.42 -3.73
CA PHE A 181 15.54 -2.69 -4.31
C PHE A 181 16.58 -3.13 -5.35
N ASN A 182 17.21 -4.27 -5.11
CA ASN A 182 17.89 -4.97 -6.18
C ASN A 182 16.85 -5.85 -6.88
N ILE A 183 16.48 -5.47 -8.09
CA ILE A 183 15.44 -6.13 -8.88
C ILE A 183 15.76 -7.61 -9.10
N ASN A 184 17.05 -7.95 -9.20
CA ASN A 184 17.52 -9.33 -9.38
C ASN A 184 17.31 -10.20 -8.12
N ASP A 185 17.27 -9.59 -6.93
CA ASP A 185 17.06 -10.29 -5.65
C ASP A 185 15.59 -10.53 -5.33
N LEU A 186 14.67 -9.99 -6.12
CA LEU A 186 13.23 -10.19 -5.91
C LEU A 186 12.78 -11.64 -6.12
N GLY A 187 13.69 -12.52 -6.58
CA GLY A 187 13.64 -13.98 -6.42
C GLY A 187 12.40 -14.70 -6.96
N VAL A 188 11.56 -14.01 -7.73
CA VAL A 188 10.36 -14.58 -8.30
C VAL A 188 10.62 -14.85 -9.78
N PRO A 189 10.88 -16.11 -10.17
CA PRO A 189 10.86 -16.47 -11.57
C PRO A 189 9.39 -16.48 -12.03
N PHE A 190 8.73 -15.31 -12.04
CA PHE A 190 7.51 -15.15 -12.78
C PHE A 190 7.88 -15.12 -14.26
N ARG A 191 7.93 -16.29 -14.88
CA ARG A 191 7.89 -16.41 -16.34
C ARG A 191 6.50 -15.98 -16.81
N PHE A 192 6.29 -14.68 -16.90
CA PHE A 192 5.13 -14.09 -17.60
C PHE A 192 5.23 -14.25 -19.11
N ASN A 193 6.20 -15.02 -19.61
CA ASN A 193 6.53 -15.11 -21.02
C ASN A 193 5.29 -15.37 -21.90
N ASN A 194 4.31 -16.12 -21.41
CA ASN A 194 3.13 -16.46 -22.23
C ASN A 194 1.97 -15.44 -22.15
N LEU A 195 1.91 -14.60 -21.10
CA LEU A 195 0.85 -13.58 -20.96
C LEU A 195 1.12 -12.33 -21.79
N PHE A 196 2.39 -12.04 -22.04
CA PHE A 196 2.83 -10.81 -22.70
C PHE A 196 3.52 -11.04 -24.05
N ASP A 197 3.69 -12.29 -24.52
CA ASP A 197 4.36 -12.64 -25.77
C ASP A 197 3.69 -12.04 -27.03
N GLY A 198 2.41 -11.70 -26.95
CA GLY A 198 1.70 -10.97 -28.01
C GLY A 198 1.76 -9.44 -27.90
N LEU A 199 2.35 -8.88 -26.84
CA LEU A 199 2.29 -7.45 -26.51
C LEU A 199 3.36 -6.60 -27.16
N ALA A 200 4.45 -7.18 -27.60
CA ALA A 200 5.58 -6.43 -28.17
C ALA A 200 5.23 -5.72 -29.48
N LYS A 201 4.17 -6.16 -30.18
CA LYS A 201 3.79 -5.62 -31.52
C LYS A 201 2.74 -4.50 -31.46
N ASP A 202 1.85 -4.51 -30.46
CA ASP A 202 0.77 -3.55 -30.34
C ASP A 202 0.93 -2.66 -29.10
N LYS A 203 0.54 -1.40 -29.21
CA LYS A 203 0.48 -0.50 -28.07
C LYS A 203 -0.58 -0.97 -27.11
N SER A 204 -0.15 -1.42 -25.93
CA SER A 204 -0.99 -2.05 -24.92
C SER A 204 -0.96 -1.28 -23.61
N LEU A 205 -1.96 -1.48 -22.76
CA LEU A 205 -2.08 -0.83 -21.47
C LEU A 205 -2.35 -1.88 -20.37
N LEU A 206 -1.68 -1.75 -19.25
CA LEU A 206 -2.02 -2.43 -18.00
C LEU A 206 -2.69 -1.45 -17.05
N PHE A 207 -3.96 -1.67 -16.77
CA PHE A 207 -4.71 -0.94 -15.76
C PHE A 207 -4.60 -1.67 -14.41
N ILE A 208 -4.10 -0.98 -13.39
CA ILE A 208 -4.12 -1.45 -12.00
C ILE A 208 -5.39 -0.95 -11.37
N SER A 209 -6.35 -1.85 -11.13
CA SER A 209 -7.66 -1.48 -10.60
C SER A 209 -7.60 -1.06 -9.13
N GLN A 210 -8.65 -0.37 -8.73
CA GLN A 210 -8.96 -0.04 -7.34
C GLN A 210 -10.46 -0.27 -7.09
N PRO A 211 -10.85 -0.73 -5.89
CA PRO A 211 -12.22 -1.16 -5.61
C PRO A 211 -13.20 0.02 -5.43
N LEU A 212 -13.12 1.03 -6.31
CA LEU A 212 -13.96 2.24 -6.26
C LEU A 212 -15.44 1.93 -6.43
N HIS A 213 -15.78 0.84 -7.13
CA HIS A 213 -17.17 0.36 -7.27
C HIS A 213 -17.84 0.02 -5.93
N ARG A 214 -17.07 -0.15 -4.84
CA ARG A 214 -17.60 -0.42 -3.48
C ARG A 214 -18.03 0.83 -2.74
N ILE A 215 -17.59 1.99 -3.19
CA ILE A 215 -17.72 3.25 -2.48
C ILE A 215 -18.43 4.32 -3.32
N THR A 216 -18.78 4.00 -4.56
CA THR A 216 -19.51 4.87 -5.48
C THR A 216 -20.73 4.15 -6.06
N SER A 217 -21.69 4.90 -6.60
CA SER A 217 -22.79 4.30 -7.32
C SER A 217 -22.30 3.60 -8.60
N LYS A 218 -23.02 2.57 -9.04
CA LYS A 218 -22.71 1.86 -10.28
C LYS A 218 -22.68 2.79 -11.51
N LYS A 219 -23.57 3.80 -11.53
CA LYS A 219 -23.65 4.80 -12.60
C LYS A 219 -22.38 5.65 -12.66
N GLU A 220 -21.93 6.16 -11.52
CA GLU A 220 -20.71 6.99 -11.42
C GLU A 220 -19.47 6.19 -11.75
N PHE A 221 -19.37 4.96 -11.25
CA PHE A 221 -18.26 4.06 -11.58
C PHE A 221 -18.17 3.80 -13.09
N TYR A 222 -19.31 3.51 -13.75
CA TYR A 222 -19.31 3.29 -15.20
C TYR A 222 -19.01 4.55 -16.00
N SER A 223 -19.42 5.73 -15.52
CA SER A 223 -19.03 7.02 -16.12
C SER A 223 -17.51 7.19 -16.07
N LEU A 224 -16.89 6.89 -14.93
CA LEU A 224 -15.43 6.95 -14.78
C LEU A 224 -14.71 5.99 -15.76
N ILE A 225 -15.14 4.73 -15.83
CA ILE A 225 -14.53 3.75 -16.75
C ILE A 225 -14.71 4.15 -18.21
N ASN A 226 -15.88 4.66 -18.61
CA ASN A 226 -16.11 5.13 -19.98
C ASN A 226 -15.21 6.32 -20.35
N ALA A 227 -15.05 7.30 -19.45
CA ALA A 227 -14.13 8.41 -19.65
C ALA A 227 -12.67 7.93 -19.74
N MET A 228 -12.27 6.98 -18.89
CA MET A 228 -10.96 6.35 -18.97
C MET A 228 -10.74 5.66 -20.32
N LEU A 229 -11.72 4.93 -20.85
CA LEU A 229 -11.61 4.28 -22.16
C LEU A 229 -11.48 5.28 -23.30
N LYS A 230 -12.17 6.44 -23.23
CA LYS A 230 -11.94 7.53 -24.20
C LYS A 230 -10.49 8.01 -24.14
N SER A 231 -9.93 8.21 -22.95
CA SER A 231 -8.53 8.60 -22.78
C SER A 231 -7.55 7.53 -23.29
N ILE A 232 -7.83 6.25 -23.04
CA ILE A 232 -7.03 5.11 -23.54
C ILE A 232 -7.05 5.08 -25.08
N LYS A 233 -8.20 5.32 -25.69
CA LYS A 233 -8.33 5.41 -27.16
C LYS A 233 -7.53 6.57 -27.73
N SER A 234 -7.54 7.74 -27.10
CA SER A 234 -6.73 8.91 -27.53
C SER A 234 -5.23 8.65 -27.43
N LEU A 235 -4.80 7.74 -26.55
CA LEU A 235 -3.42 7.29 -26.46
C LEU A 235 -3.05 6.27 -27.57
N GLY A 236 -3.98 5.84 -28.41
CA GLY A 236 -3.76 4.87 -29.49
C GLY A 236 -3.54 3.43 -28.98
N VAL A 237 -4.07 3.09 -27.81
CA VAL A 237 -3.97 1.74 -27.22
C VAL A 237 -4.96 0.79 -27.91
N LYS A 238 -4.51 -0.40 -28.24
CA LYS A 238 -5.32 -1.44 -28.89
C LYS A 238 -5.79 -2.53 -27.94
N ARG A 239 -5.01 -2.84 -26.89
CA ARG A 239 -5.32 -3.90 -25.91
C ARG A 239 -5.22 -3.37 -24.49
N CYS A 240 -6.23 -3.68 -23.69
CA CYS A 240 -6.31 -3.25 -22.29
C CYS A 240 -6.29 -4.46 -21.36
N PHE A 241 -5.25 -4.57 -20.58
CA PHE A 241 -5.13 -5.55 -19.54
C PHE A 241 -5.53 -4.94 -18.21
N ILE A 242 -6.05 -5.75 -17.29
CA ILE A 242 -6.40 -5.32 -15.93
C ILE A 242 -5.80 -6.26 -14.89
N LYS A 243 -5.08 -5.68 -13.95
CA LYS A 243 -4.69 -6.35 -12.72
C LYS A 243 -5.65 -5.89 -11.62
N LEU A 244 -6.41 -6.84 -11.08
CA LEU A 244 -7.36 -6.55 -10.00
C LEU A 244 -6.65 -6.17 -8.70
N HIS A 245 -7.29 -5.29 -7.92
CA HIS A 245 -6.83 -4.99 -6.57
C HIS A 245 -6.92 -6.27 -5.71
N PRO A 246 -6.03 -6.49 -4.72
CA PRO A 246 -6.06 -7.70 -3.88
C PRO A 246 -7.38 -7.96 -3.13
N SER A 247 -8.22 -6.95 -2.97
CA SER A 247 -9.56 -7.10 -2.38
C SER A 247 -10.68 -7.35 -3.40
N GLU A 248 -10.38 -7.29 -4.71
CA GLU A 248 -11.35 -7.59 -5.76
C GLU A 248 -11.27 -9.06 -6.16
N SER A 249 -12.41 -9.62 -6.56
CA SER A 249 -12.57 -11.01 -7.00
C SER A 249 -12.78 -11.10 -8.51
N ILE A 250 -12.77 -12.33 -9.02
CA ILE A 250 -13.17 -12.59 -10.42
C ILE A 250 -14.64 -12.22 -10.68
N ASP A 251 -15.49 -12.31 -9.66
CA ASP A 251 -16.89 -11.88 -9.75
C ASP A 251 -17.00 -10.36 -9.88
N ASP A 252 -16.14 -9.60 -9.17
CA ASP A 252 -16.04 -8.16 -9.34
C ASP A 252 -15.58 -7.83 -10.79
N PHE A 253 -14.61 -8.58 -11.33
CA PHE A 253 -14.21 -8.43 -12.73
C PHE A 253 -15.38 -8.67 -13.68
N ASN A 254 -16.07 -9.79 -13.56
CA ASN A 254 -17.21 -10.14 -14.43
C ASN A 254 -18.32 -9.10 -14.38
N LYS A 255 -18.60 -8.56 -13.19
CA LYS A 255 -19.67 -7.59 -12.95
C LYS A 255 -19.34 -6.18 -13.44
N TYR A 256 -18.09 -5.73 -13.29
CA TYR A 256 -17.73 -4.33 -13.45
C TYR A 256 -16.82 -4.03 -14.64
N TYR A 257 -15.97 -4.98 -15.07
CA TYR A 257 -14.92 -4.70 -16.05
C TYR A 257 -15.07 -5.49 -17.37
N LYS A 258 -15.61 -6.71 -17.33
CA LYS A 258 -15.72 -7.61 -18.50
C LYS A 258 -16.38 -6.95 -19.71
N ARG A 259 -17.46 -6.18 -19.49
CA ARG A 259 -18.19 -5.47 -20.55
C ARG A 259 -17.36 -4.40 -21.29
N PHE A 260 -16.22 -4.01 -20.75
CA PHE A 260 -15.32 -3.02 -21.32
C PHE A 260 -14.11 -3.64 -22.04
N ASN A 261 -14.16 -4.94 -22.30
CA ASN A 261 -13.13 -5.71 -23.01
C ASN A 261 -11.74 -5.66 -22.35
N PHE A 262 -11.68 -5.54 -21.03
CA PHE A 262 -10.43 -5.76 -20.29
C PHE A 262 -10.07 -7.24 -20.27
N ILE A 263 -8.76 -7.52 -20.35
CA ILE A 263 -8.19 -8.87 -20.25
C ILE A 263 -7.58 -8.99 -18.85
N PRO A 264 -8.09 -9.89 -17.98
CA PRO A 264 -7.58 -9.99 -16.61
C PRO A 264 -6.19 -10.61 -16.60
N VAL A 265 -5.30 -10.03 -15.76
CA VAL A 265 -3.95 -10.54 -15.49
C VAL A 265 -3.92 -11.08 -14.07
N ASN A 266 -3.56 -12.35 -13.94
CA ASN A 266 -3.44 -12.99 -12.64
C ASN A 266 -1.98 -13.00 -12.18
N VAL A 267 -1.68 -12.23 -11.15
CA VAL A 267 -0.37 -12.22 -10.46
C VAL A 267 -0.43 -12.91 -9.10
N GLY A 268 -1.52 -13.59 -8.81
CA GLY A 268 -1.78 -14.18 -7.50
C GLY A 268 -1.82 -13.15 -6.38
N ASN A 269 -1.35 -13.55 -5.20
CA ASN A 269 -1.28 -12.67 -4.01
C ASN A 269 -0.01 -11.80 -3.97
N ASN A 270 0.71 -11.67 -5.08
CA ASN A 270 1.93 -10.87 -5.11
C ASN A 270 1.61 -9.38 -5.30
N PRO A 271 2.47 -8.49 -4.79
CA PRO A 271 2.35 -7.06 -5.10
C PRO A 271 2.59 -6.83 -6.59
N THR A 272 1.93 -5.80 -7.15
CA THR A 272 2.04 -5.50 -8.59
C THR A 272 3.47 -5.13 -8.99
N GLU A 273 4.20 -4.56 -8.09
CA GLU A 273 5.55 -4.04 -8.29
C GLU A 273 6.56 -5.11 -8.75
N ILE A 274 6.37 -6.37 -8.37
CA ILE A 274 7.29 -7.46 -8.76
C ILE A 274 7.25 -7.81 -10.25
N ILE A 275 6.22 -7.40 -10.98
CA ILE A 275 6.13 -7.68 -12.42
C ILE A 275 6.73 -6.57 -13.28
N PHE A 276 7.02 -5.40 -12.71
CA PHE A 276 7.34 -4.21 -13.46
C PHE A 276 8.58 -4.32 -14.34
N ASN A 277 9.64 -4.96 -13.86
CA ASN A 277 10.86 -5.17 -14.64
C ASN A 277 10.69 -6.14 -15.83
N ASN A 278 9.63 -6.95 -15.82
CA ASN A 278 9.32 -7.91 -16.88
C ASN A 278 8.28 -7.38 -17.88
N LEU A 279 7.76 -6.16 -17.65
CA LEU A 279 6.80 -5.55 -18.55
C LEU A 279 7.52 -4.95 -19.78
N PRO A 280 6.97 -5.11 -20.99
CA PRO A 280 7.57 -4.53 -22.18
C PRO A 280 7.57 -2.98 -22.10
N PRO A 281 8.63 -2.31 -22.61
CA PRO A 281 8.79 -0.85 -22.49
C PRO A 281 7.76 -0.03 -23.27
N ASN A 282 7.09 -0.63 -24.25
CA ASN A 282 6.00 -0.02 -25.01
C ASN A 282 4.64 -0.12 -24.31
N LEU A 283 4.55 -0.87 -23.21
CA LEU A 283 3.34 -0.94 -22.40
C LEU A 283 3.09 0.40 -21.68
N ILE A 284 1.83 0.76 -21.57
CA ILE A 284 1.39 1.88 -20.73
C ILE A 284 0.89 1.31 -19.41
N LEU A 285 1.39 1.85 -18.30
CA LEU A 285 0.86 1.57 -16.97
C LEU A 285 -0.13 2.66 -16.59
N MET A 286 -1.32 2.28 -16.15
CA MET A 286 -2.36 3.23 -15.73
C MET A 286 -3.06 2.77 -14.46
N SER A 287 -3.39 3.70 -13.59
CA SER A 287 -4.30 3.51 -12.47
C SER A 287 -4.97 4.84 -12.13
N ILE A 288 -5.83 4.85 -11.14
CA ILE A 288 -6.44 6.09 -10.65
C ILE A 288 -5.52 6.75 -9.62
N ASN A 289 -5.35 6.13 -8.44
CA ASN A 289 -4.47 6.64 -7.39
C ASN A 289 -3.64 5.54 -6.69
N SER A 290 -3.24 4.51 -7.44
CA SER A 290 -2.41 3.44 -6.90
C SER A 290 -0.98 3.91 -6.60
N SER A 291 -0.46 3.54 -5.44
CA SER A 291 0.96 3.73 -5.08
C SER A 291 1.92 3.01 -6.01
N SER A 292 1.50 1.94 -6.67
CA SER A 292 2.31 1.23 -7.66
C SER A 292 2.79 2.15 -8.78
N LEU A 293 2.05 3.22 -9.10
CA LEU A 293 2.46 4.18 -10.13
C LEU A 293 3.72 4.96 -9.73
N ILE A 294 3.83 5.38 -8.46
CA ILE A 294 5.01 6.15 -8.01
C ILE A 294 6.25 5.27 -7.85
N PHE A 295 6.06 3.96 -7.72
CA PHE A 295 7.15 3.00 -7.60
C PHE A 295 7.59 2.39 -8.93
N ALA A 296 6.84 2.61 -10.00
CA ALA A 296 7.06 1.92 -11.29
C ALA A 296 8.53 1.95 -11.74
N ASN A 297 9.16 3.13 -11.78
CA ASN A 297 10.56 3.28 -12.19
C ASN A 297 11.53 2.60 -11.21
N LYS A 298 11.25 2.63 -9.91
CA LYS A 298 12.13 2.02 -8.88
C LYS A 298 12.12 0.49 -8.97
N PHE A 299 11.05 -0.08 -9.52
CA PHE A 299 10.92 -1.51 -9.80
C PHE A 299 11.21 -1.88 -11.26
N GLY A 300 11.90 -1.01 -12.01
CA GLY A 300 12.44 -1.30 -13.34
C GLY A 300 11.46 -1.14 -14.50
N PHE A 301 10.28 -0.53 -14.29
CA PHE A 301 9.38 -0.22 -15.39
C PHE A 301 9.86 1.02 -16.16
N ASN A 302 10.14 0.86 -17.45
CA ASN A 302 10.66 1.92 -18.32
C ASN A 302 9.62 2.50 -19.28
N GLY A 303 8.35 2.10 -19.17
CA GLY A 303 7.26 2.57 -20.00
C GLY A 303 6.62 3.87 -19.51
N LYS A 304 5.55 4.27 -20.17
CA LYS A 304 4.78 5.46 -19.79
C LYS A 304 3.81 5.14 -18.65
N VAL A 305 3.78 6.00 -17.62
CA VAL A 305 2.94 5.85 -16.43
C VAL A 305 1.93 6.98 -16.37
N TYR A 306 0.65 6.63 -16.17
CA TYR A 306 -0.45 7.59 -16.10
C TYR A 306 -1.31 7.37 -14.83
N SER A 307 -1.74 8.46 -14.20
CA SER A 307 -2.86 8.47 -13.28
C SER A 307 -4.07 9.08 -13.99
N PHE A 308 -5.23 8.40 -13.97
CA PHE A 308 -6.45 8.87 -14.59
C PHE A 308 -7.51 9.19 -13.57
N GLY A 309 -8.14 10.38 -13.65
CA GLY A 309 -9.32 10.72 -12.86
C GLY A 309 -9.06 11.01 -11.40
N LEU A 310 -7.87 11.49 -11.03
CA LEU A 310 -7.59 11.94 -9.67
C LEU A 310 -8.50 13.12 -9.25
N ASP A 311 -8.89 13.98 -10.20
CA ASP A 311 -9.88 15.04 -10.04
C ASP A 311 -11.28 14.50 -9.72
N TRP A 312 -11.67 13.38 -10.31
CA TRP A 312 -12.91 12.69 -10.00
C TRP A 312 -12.89 12.13 -8.58
N VAL A 313 -11.79 11.47 -8.17
CA VAL A 313 -11.62 10.98 -6.79
C VAL A 313 -11.75 12.15 -5.80
N HIS A 314 -11.10 13.27 -6.08
CA HIS A 314 -11.21 14.46 -5.26
C HIS A 314 -12.67 14.94 -5.12
N SER A 315 -13.43 15.00 -6.23
CA SER A 315 -14.83 15.41 -6.19
C SER A 315 -15.73 14.51 -5.38
N GLN A 316 -15.44 13.19 -5.35
CA GLN A 316 -16.23 12.21 -4.58
C GLN A 316 -15.91 12.22 -3.07
N TYR A 317 -14.68 12.57 -2.70
CA TYR A 317 -14.18 12.41 -1.32
C TYR A 317 -13.79 13.71 -0.63
N SER A 318 -13.98 14.87 -1.25
CA SER A 318 -13.63 16.18 -0.69
C SER A 318 -14.26 16.49 0.67
N SER A 319 -15.41 15.87 0.99
CA SER A 319 -16.07 16.01 2.29
C SER A 319 -15.35 15.27 3.44
N ILE A 320 -14.58 14.24 3.12
CA ILE A 320 -13.92 13.38 4.11
C ILE A 320 -12.43 13.74 4.20
N TRP A 321 -11.79 13.87 3.07
CA TRP A 321 -10.35 14.16 2.94
C TRP A 321 -10.18 15.51 2.27
N THR A 322 -9.75 16.47 3.05
CA THR A 322 -9.44 17.78 2.49
C THR A 322 -8.32 17.63 1.46
N ASP A 323 -8.66 17.98 0.23
CA ASP A 323 -7.69 18.27 -0.82
C ASP A 323 -6.81 17.11 -1.31
N ILE A 324 -7.43 15.93 -1.57
CA ILE A 324 -6.71 14.77 -2.16
C ILE A 324 -5.95 15.17 -3.43
N PHE A 325 -6.53 15.99 -4.30
CA PHE A 325 -5.90 16.34 -5.55
C PHE A 325 -4.61 17.13 -5.33
N ASN A 326 -4.66 18.20 -4.53
CA ASN A 326 -3.48 19.03 -4.29
C ASN A 326 -2.41 18.34 -3.43
N THR A 327 -2.77 17.31 -2.66
CA THR A 327 -1.80 16.53 -1.88
C THR A 327 -1.13 15.43 -2.68
N GLN A 328 -1.87 14.73 -3.54
CA GLN A 328 -1.34 13.56 -4.27
C GLN A 328 -0.79 13.89 -5.66
N ALA A 329 -1.39 14.86 -6.39
CA ALA A 329 -0.94 15.21 -7.73
C ALA A 329 0.53 15.63 -7.79
N PRO A 330 1.08 16.46 -6.87
CA PRO A 330 2.49 16.80 -6.86
C PRO A 330 3.42 15.59 -6.70
N ILE A 331 3.01 14.59 -5.92
CA ILE A 331 3.78 13.36 -5.71
C ILE A 331 3.82 12.55 -7.00
N PHE A 332 2.66 12.37 -7.67
CA PHE A 332 2.60 11.69 -8.97
C PHE A 332 3.49 12.39 -10.01
N ILE A 333 3.37 13.71 -10.15
CA ILE A 333 4.16 14.49 -11.11
C ILE A 333 5.66 14.34 -10.82
N LYS A 334 6.07 14.46 -9.54
CA LYS A 334 7.47 14.33 -9.12
C LYS A 334 8.01 12.90 -9.37
N ALA A 335 7.14 11.89 -9.29
CA ALA A 335 7.47 10.50 -9.65
C ALA A 335 7.49 10.24 -11.16
N GLY A 336 7.23 11.24 -12.01
CA GLY A 336 7.19 11.10 -13.47
C GLY A 336 5.87 10.54 -14.00
N VAL A 337 4.82 10.47 -13.18
CA VAL A 337 3.48 10.01 -13.57
C VAL A 337 2.74 11.15 -14.26
N LYS A 338 2.19 10.90 -15.45
CA LYS A 338 1.36 11.86 -16.17
C LYS A 338 -0.08 11.81 -15.68
N LEU A 339 -0.67 12.97 -15.44
CA LEU A 339 -2.07 13.07 -15.01
C LEU A 339 -2.99 13.23 -16.21
N LEU A 340 -4.05 12.42 -16.25
CA LEU A 340 -5.16 12.55 -17.19
C LEU A 340 -6.43 12.85 -16.37
N MET A 341 -7.06 13.98 -16.66
CA MET A 341 -8.17 14.47 -15.89
C MET A 341 -9.49 13.88 -16.39
N PHE A 342 -10.34 13.46 -15.47
CA PHE A 342 -11.67 12.94 -15.82
C PHE A 342 -12.52 13.97 -16.59
N LYS A 343 -12.47 15.24 -16.19
CA LYS A 343 -13.23 16.33 -16.81
C LYS A 343 -12.96 16.49 -18.31
N ASP A 344 -11.77 16.11 -18.79
CA ASP A 344 -11.36 16.27 -20.19
C ASP A 344 -11.94 15.17 -21.09
N TYR A 345 -12.50 14.09 -20.50
CA TYR A 345 -13.02 12.91 -21.22
C TYR A 345 -14.46 12.54 -20.86
N LYS A 346 -15.11 13.33 -20.04
CA LYS A 346 -16.52 13.14 -19.59
C LYS A 346 -17.54 13.19 -20.73
#